data_cbfc8c19a0a583d5b22fa9ce5574faef
#
_entry.id   cbfc8c19a0a583d5b22fa9ce5574faef
#
_cell.length_a   1.000
_cell.length_b   1.000
_cell.length_c   1.000
_cell.angle_alpha   90.00
_cell.angle_beta   90.00
_cell.angle_gamma   90.00
#
_symmetry.space_group_name_H-M   'P 1'
#
loop_
_entity.id
_entity.type
_entity.pdbx_description
1 polymer ?
#
loop_
_entity_poly.entity_id
_entity_poly.type
_entity_poly.pdbx_seq_one_letter_code
_entity_poly.pdbx_strand_id
1 'polypeptide(L)'
;MALFFYKEKNKDIRAAAYLRLSIEDGDKAESNSIGNQRELIRDFAAERPGLHLVEEYADDGYTGTNFERPGFKRMMEDIKSGKINCIIVKDLSRLGRNYIEMGKYLEQIFPMMGIRFIAINDNYDNANSESSDSDSIVVPFKNLLNDSYCRDISIKVRSQLDMKRRKGEFIGGYAIYGYCKDERNKNRLIVDDYAADIVRSIYRRKLEGMSAQAIAEQLNSENVLAPSEYKRLCGLNYHSGFKAGTHAKWQAIQVLRILKNEVYTGTMVQGRRQKINYKIKKIRDVEESGWIKVPNMHEAIIPQKLFDTVQEVLKLDTCASKGQQTVNLFSGIVRCGGCGQNMVRRTVSKNGKKYIYLHCITNHNGLGCSSHLISESKLEEVVLAALQGKVQQISGLEHRLDEINEIPKNGRRLKSVEEHLKLLEQEEQKYQTLRRQLYE
;
A
#
# COMPACT_ATOMS: atom_id res chain seq x y z
N MET A 1 -34.51 -10.46 41.34
CA MET A 1 -33.89 -9.44 42.26
C MET A 1 -33.48 -8.16 41.53
N ALA A 2 -33.72 -8.01 40.23
CA ALA A 2 -33.38 -6.83 39.41
C ALA A 2 -34.55 -5.83 39.19
N LEU A 3 -35.73 -6.09 39.72
CA LEU A 3 -36.95 -5.29 39.51
C LEU A 3 -37.21 -4.22 40.57
N PHE A 4 -36.27 -4.02 41.52
CA PHE A 4 -36.53 -3.15 42.71
C PHE A 4 -35.90 -1.73 42.58
N PHE A 5 -35.12 -1.42 41.55
CA PHE A 5 -34.39 -0.17 41.47
C PHE A 5 -35.05 0.98 40.69
N TYR A 6 -36.15 0.76 40.02
CA TYR A 6 -36.79 1.80 39.15
C TYR A 6 -38.04 2.47 39.75
N LYS A 7 -38.39 2.17 41.00
CA LYS A 7 -39.61 2.70 41.65
C LYS A 7 -39.36 3.80 42.68
N GLU A 8 -38.41 4.70 42.46
CA GLU A 8 -38.37 5.97 43.19
C GLU A 8 -38.69 7.14 42.25
N LYS A 9 -39.95 7.56 42.28
CA LYS A 9 -40.43 8.86 41.76
C LYS A 9 -39.65 9.95 42.48
N ASN A 10 -38.96 10.84 41.74
CA ASN A 10 -38.20 12.04 42.14
C ASN A 10 -36.71 11.82 42.47
N LYS A 11 -35.92 11.23 41.54
CA LYS A 11 -34.47 11.49 41.52
C LYS A 11 -34.20 12.52 40.42
N ASP A 12 -33.43 13.52 40.78
CA ASP A 12 -32.86 14.52 39.88
C ASP A 12 -32.10 13.84 38.74
N ILE A 13 -32.64 13.89 37.51
CA ILE A 13 -32.07 13.19 36.35
C ILE A 13 -30.92 14.04 35.77
N ARG A 14 -29.70 13.66 36.09
CA ARG A 14 -28.48 14.28 35.56
C ARG A 14 -28.12 13.67 34.23
N ALA A 15 -28.58 14.31 33.17
CA ALA A 15 -28.43 13.83 31.80
C ALA A 15 -27.16 14.35 31.16
N ALA A 16 -26.59 13.53 30.27
CA ALA A 16 -25.52 13.91 29.35
C ALA A 16 -25.98 13.78 27.91
N ALA A 17 -25.62 14.74 27.07
CA ALA A 17 -25.77 14.63 25.64
C ALA A 17 -24.56 13.89 25.06
N TYR A 18 -24.79 12.87 24.27
CA TYR A 18 -23.73 12.23 23.49
C TYR A 18 -23.95 12.45 21.99
N LEU A 19 -22.96 13.08 21.38
CA LEU A 19 -22.97 13.54 19.98
C LEU A 19 -21.90 12.80 19.18
N ARG A 20 -22.22 12.35 17.96
CA ARG A 20 -21.22 11.68 17.11
C ARG A 20 -21.43 12.01 15.64
N LEU A 21 -20.30 12.30 14.97
CA LEU A 21 -20.24 12.43 13.54
C LEU A 21 -19.14 11.52 12.97
N SER A 22 -19.36 10.92 11.78
CA SER A 22 -18.33 10.13 11.12
C SER A 22 -17.67 10.93 9.97
N ILE A 23 -16.39 10.66 9.70
CA ILE A 23 -15.60 11.29 8.61
C ILE A 23 -16.25 11.11 7.22
N GLU A 24 -17.14 10.15 7.08
CA GLU A 24 -17.78 9.81 5.80
C GLU A 24 -18.92 10.76 5.40
N ASP A 25 -19.36 11.63 6.32
CA ASP A 25 -20.51 12.51 6.10
C ASP A 25 -20.13 13.90 5.48
N GLY A 26 -18.85 14.10 5.02
CA GLY A 26 -18.44 15.13 4.05
C GLY A 26 -18.10 16.54 4.56
N ASP A 27 -17.26 17.23 3.83
CA ASP A 27 -16.66 18.54 4.09
C ASP A 27 -17.66 19.72 4.32
N LYS A 28 -17.58 20.43 5.39
CA LYS A 28 -18.25 21.71 5.73
C LYS A 28 -19.72 21.71 6.23
N ALA A 29 -20.52 20.67 5.97
CA ALA A 29 -21.85 20.53 6.60
C ALA A 29 -21.76 19.96 8.03
N GLU A 30 -20.59 19.58 8.48
CA GLU A 30 -20.34 18.76 9.68
C GLU A 30 -20.50 19.55 10.98
N SER A 31 -20.01 20.75 11.07
CA SER A 31 -20.19 21.60 12.26
C SER A 31 -21.67 21.89 12.52
N ASN A 32 -22.46 22.04 11.45
CA ASN A 32 -23.92 22.22 11.55
C ASN A 32 -24.62 20.94 12.02
N SER A 33 -24.14 19.76 11.67
CA SER A 33 -24.78 18.49 12.08
C SER A 33 -24.59 18.15 13.56
N ILE A 34 -23.44 18.43 14.17
CA ILE A 34 -23.24 18.32 15.63
C ILE A 34 -24.03 19.42 16.33
N GLY A 35 -24.04 20.65 15.80
CA GLY A 35 -24.88 21.76 16.27
C GLY A 35 -26.34 21.38 16.31
N ASN A 36 -26.89 20.83 15.24
CA ASN A 36 -28.29 20.40 15.17
C ASN A 36 -28.62 19.24 16.13
N GLN A 37 -27.68 18.31 16.38
CA GLN A 37 -27.87 17.27 17.38
C GLN A 37 -27.93 17.85 18.79
N ARG A 38 -27.03 18.82 19.08
CA ARG A 38 -26.97 19.53 20.35
C ARG A 38 -28.26 20.29 20.64
N GLU A 39 -28.75 21.05 19.66
CA GLU A 39 -29.97 21.83 19.77
C GLU A 39 -31.16 20.92 20.02
N LEU A 40 -31.35 19.87 19.24
CA LEU A 40 -32.42 18.87 19.42
C LEU A 40 -32.42 18.28 20.83
N ILE A 41 -31.25 17.93 21.39
CA ILE A 41 -31.16 17.32 22.74
C ILE A 41 -31.46 18.36 23.82
N ARG A 42 -31.03 19.60 23.65
CA ARG A 42 -31.31 20.70 24.58
C ARG A 42 -32.81 21.03 24.61
N ASP A 43 -33.44 21.14 23.46
CA ASP A 43 -34.89 21.36 23.37
C ASP A 43 -35.67 20.23 24.04
N PHE A 44 -35.28 18.98 23.73
CA PHE A 44 -35.90 17.80 24.35
C PHE A 44 -35.73 17.78 25.87
N ALA A 45 -34.58 18.20 26.39
CA ALA A 45 -34.34 18.26 27.83
C ALA A 45 -35.12 19.42 28.49
N ALA A 46 -35.23 20.58 27.84
CA ALA A 46 -35.97 21.73 28.35
C ALA A 46 -37.46 21.49 28.46
N GLU A 47 -38.04 20.66 27.59
CA GLU A 47 -39.47 20.28 27.63
C GLU A 47 -39.81 19.29 28.76
N ARG A 48 -38.82 18.72 29.45
CA ARG A 48 -39.06 17.68 30.49
C ARG A 48 -38.64 18.09 31.87
N PRO A 49 -39.58 18.44 32.76
CA PRO A 49 -39.25 18.80 34.13
C PRO A 49 -38.53 17.68 34.89
N GLY A 50 -37.44 18.03 35.58
CA GLY A 50 -36.59 17.09 36.32
C GLY A 50 -35.50 16.39 35.52
N LEU A 51 -35.32 16.76 34.24
CA LEU A 51 -34.20 16.29 33.40
C LEU A 51 -33.21 17.45 33.23
N HIS A 52 -32.05 17.36 33.90
CA HIS A 52 -31.01 18.39 33.86
C HIS A 52 -29.85 17.95 33.03
N LEU A 53 -29.57 18.67 31.93
CA LEU A 53 -28.40 18.42 31.09
C LEU A 53 -27.15 19.01 31.79
N VAL A 54 -26.29 18.10 32.31
CA VAL A 54 -25.10 18.48 33.12
C VAL A 54 -23.80 18.43 32.34
N GLU A 55 -23.73 17.63 31.28
CA GLU A 55 -22.51 17.44 30.51
C GLU A 55 -22.81 17.11 29.04
N GLU A 56 -21.81 17.35 28.18
CA GLU A 56 -21.88 17.09 26.75
C GLU A 56 -20.60 16.41 26.26
N TYR A 57 -20.75 15.29 25.56
CA TYR A 57 -19.64 14.53 24.99
C TYR A 57 -19.79 14.46 23.48
N ALA A 58 -18.73 14.85 22.76
CA ALA A 58 -18.71 14.83 21.31
C ALA A 58 -17.53 13.98 20.81
N ASP A 59 -17.81 13.10 19.86
CA ASP A 59 -16.83 12.33 19.11
C ASP A 59 -16.97 12.66 17.61
N ASP A 60 -16.25 13.71 17.18
CA ASP A 60 -16.20 14.11 15.78
C ASP A 60 -15.14 13.32 15.02
N GLY A 61 -15.48 12.88 13.81
CA GLY A 61 -14.56 12.09 12.98
C GLY A 61 -14.40 10.63 13.38
N TYR A 62 -15.17 10.11 14.33
CA TYR A 62 -15.10 8.72 14.77
C TYR A 62 -16.21 7.86 14.17
N THR A 63 -15.81 6.67 13.66
CA THR A 63 -16.77 5.68 13.14
C THR A 63 -17.61 5.06 14.27
N GLY A 64 -18.86 4.71 13.98
CA GLY A 64 -19.75 4.03 14.93
C GLY A 64 -19.48 2.53 15.12
N THR A 65 -18.39 1.99 14.55
CA THR A 65 -18.13 0.55 14.53
C THR A 65 -17.42 0.00 15.78
N ASN A 66 -16.88 0.87 16.64
CA ASN A 66 -16.29 0.49 17.92
C ASN A 66 -16.60 1.55 19.00
N PHE A 67 -16.36 1.22 20.26
CA PHE A 67 -16.55 2.09 21.43
C PHE A 67 -15.25 2.67 21.99
N GLU A 68 -14.12 2.53 21.25
CA GLU A 68 -12.80 3.06 21.62
C GLU A 68 -12.68 4.56 21.24
N ARG A 69 -13.65 5.37 21.69
CA ARG A 69 -13.76 6.81 21.36
C ARG A 69 -13.50 7.63 22.61
N PRO A 70 -12.74 8.76 22.51
CA PRO A 70 -12.38 9.58 23.66
C PRO A 70 -13.58 10.16 24.42
N GLY A 71 -14.59 10.69 23.70
CA GLY A 71 -15.80 11.23 24.28
C GLY A 71 -16.63 10.15 24.99
N PHE A 72 -16.76 8.98 24.36
CA PHE A 72 -17.47 7.85 24.94
C PHE A 72 -16.77 7.33 26.20
N LYS A 73 -15.45 7.23 26.23
CA LYS A 73 -14.68 6.80 27.41
C LYS A 73 -14.86 7.76 28.58
N ARG A 74 -14.72 9.07 28.34
CA ARG A 74 -14.97 10.09 29.37
C ARG A 74 -16.39 10.03 29.91
N MET A 75 -17.38 9.86 29.05
CA MET A 75 -18.77 9.66 29.46
C MET A 75 -18.92 8.44 30.38
N MET A 76 -18.30 7.32 30.05
CA MET A 76 -18.32 6.10 30.88
C MET A 76 -17.61 6.26 32.20
N GLU A 77 -16.54 7.08 32.28
CA GLU A 77 -15.86 7.43 33.53
C GLU A 77 -16.76 8.29 34.43
N ASP A 78 -17.43 9.30 33.88
CA ASP A 78 -18.34 10.17 34.56
C ASP A 78 -19.63 9.42 35.04
N ILE A 79 -20.06 8.41 34.31
CA ILE A 79 -21.10 7.48 34.73
C ILE A 79 -20.64 6.67 35.97
N LYS A 80 -19.44 6.10 35.91
CA LYS A 80 -18.88 5.32 37.05
C LYS A 80 -18.67 6.15 38.29
N SER A 81 -18.33 7.42 38.15
CA SER A 81 -18.21 8.36 39.30
C SER A 81 -19.55 8.83 39.82
N GLY A 82 -20.66 8.47 39.19
CA GLY A 82 -22.01 8.88 39.57
C GLY A 82 -22.35 10.34 39.23
N LYS A 83 -21.55 11.00 38.42
CA LYS A 83 -21.82 12.38 37.92
C LYS A 83 -23.04 12.44 37.02
N ILE A 84 -23.25 11.41 36.22
CA ILE A 84 -24.34 11.27 35.23
C ILE A 84 -25.13 9.99 35.50
N ASN A 85 -26.45 10.05 35.38
CA ASN A 85 -27.34 8.89 35.48
C ASN A 85 -28.30 8.73 34.28
N CYS A 86 -28.19 9.61 33.26
CA CYS A 86 -28.96 9.56 32.04
C CYS A 86 -28.10 9.92 30.84
N ILE A 87 -28.26 9.19 29.73
CA ILE A 87 -27.61 9.50 28.45
C ILE A 87 -28.72 9.81 27.44
N ILE A 88 -28.56 10.88 26.69
CA ILE A 88 -29.48 11.28 25.60
C ILE A 88 -28.70 11.34 24.28
N VAL A 89 -29.23 10.67 23.28
CA VAL A 89 -28.72 10.70 21.89
C VAL A 89 -29.82 11.09 20.92
N LYS A 90 -29.47 11.63 19.76
CA LYS A 90 -30.43 11.90 18.71
C LYS A 90 -31.12 10.61 18.22
N ASP A 91 -30.33 9.59 17.91
CA ASP A 91 -30.75 8.28 17.44
C ASP A 91 -29.75 7.19 17.88
N LEU A 92 -30.16 5.92 17.83
CA LEU A 92 -29.34 4.77 18.24
C LEU A 92 -28.05 4.66 17.45
N SER A 93 -28.02 5.13 16.20
CA SER A 93 -26.83 5.08 15.37
C SER A 93 -25.69 5.98 15.90
N ARG A 94 -26.02 6.99 16.71
CA ARG A 94 -25.03 7.88 17.39
C ARG A 94 -24.28 7.12 18.46
N LEU A 95 -24.97 6.24 19.21
CA LEU A 95 -24.32 5.39 20.20
C LEU A 95 -23.36 4.41 19.53
N GLY A 96 -23.83 3.67 18.50
CA GLY A 96 -22.99 2.72 17.77
C GLY A 96 -23.69 2.12 16.54
N ARG A 97 -22.90 1.51 15.64
CA ARG A 97 -23.37 0.77 14.46
C ARG A 97 -23.11 -0.74 14.57
N ASN A 98 -22.40 -1.17 15.61
CA ASN A 98 -22.17 -2.59 15.90
C ASN A 98 -23.28 -3.09 16.85
N TYR A 99 -24.21 -3.87 16.33
CA TYR A 99 -25.39 -4.32 17.06
C TYR A 99 -25.04 -5.18 18.29
N ILE A 100 -23.94 -5.96 18.24
CA ILE A 100 -23.51 -6.83 19.35
C ILE A 100 -23.04 -5.97 20.53
N GLU A 101 -22.14 -5.04 20.27
CA GLU A 101 -21.61 -4.16 21.33
C GLU A 101 -22.69 -3.20 21.85
N MET A 102 -23.50 -2.64 20.96
CA MET A 102 -24.58 -1.74 21.33
C MET A 102 -25.66 -2.47 22.15
N GLY A 103 -26.05 -3.68 21.76
CA GLY A 103 -26.96 -4.52 22.53
C GLY A 103 -26.42 -4.80 23.94
N LYS A 104 -25.11 -5.10 24.05
CA LYS A 104 -24.47 -5.29 25.35
C LYS A 104 -24.57 -4.04 26.25
N TYR A 105 -24.39 -2.83 25.67
CA TYR A 105 -24.57 -1.61 26.47
C TYR A 105 -26.02 -1.36 26.85
N LEU A 106 -26.97 -1.50 25.93
CA LEU A 106 -28.37 -1.20 26.16
C LEU A 106 -29.07 -2.22 27.05
N GLU A 107 -28.78 -3.52 26.88
CA GLU A 107 -29.46 -4.60 27.56
C GLU A 107 -28.77 -5.05 28.85
N GLN A 108 -27.45 -4.85 28.97
CA GLN A 108 -26.68 -5.32 30.13
C GLN A 108 -26.04 -4.17 30.91
N ILE A 109 -25.13 -3.41 30.28
CA ILE A 109 -24.25 -2.48 30.99
C ILE A 109 -25.03 -1.30 31.59
N PHE A 110 -25.84 -0.60 30.80
CA PHE A 110 -26.61 0.56 31.27
C PHE A 110 -27.65 0.15 32.33
N PRO A 111 -28.45 -0.92 32.15
CA PRO A 111 -29.35 -1.39 33.19
C PRO A 111 -28.62 -1.81 34.48
N MET A 112 -27.49 -2.53 34.38
CA MET A 112 -26.69 -2.91 35.57
C MET A 112 -26.13 -1.70 36.34
N MET A 113 -25.82 -0.62 35.63
CA MET A 113 -25.31 0.63 36.24
C MET A 113 -26.44 1.59 36.63
N GLY A 114 -27.72 1.23 36.42
CA GLY A 114 -28.87 2.08 36.69
C GLY A 114 -28.94 3.33 35.83
N ILE A 115 -28.43 3.28 34.61
CA ILE A 115 -28.38 4.41 33.67
C ILE A 115 -29.62 4.40 32.76
N ARG A 116 -30.33 5.53 32.77
CA ARG A 116 -31.38 5.79 31.79
C ARG A 116 -30.78 6.13 30.45
N PHE A 117 -31.26 5.52 29.36
CA PHE A 117 -30.82 5.80 28.02
C PHE A 117 -31.99 6.20 27.13
N ILE A 118 -31.89 7.35 26.48
CA ILE A 118 -32.94 7.93 25.62
C ILE A 118 -32.38 8.18 24.22
N ALA A 119 -33.06 7.64 23.18
CA ALA A 119 -32.80 7.97 21.79
C ALA A 119 -34.04 8.65 21.20
N ILE A 120 -33.93 9.97 20.93
CA ILE A 120 -35.08 10.84 20.64
C ILE A 120 -35.83 10.38 19.38
N ASN A 121 -35.14 10.30 18.25
CA ASN A 121 -35.74 9.97 16.95
C ASN A 121 -36.20 8.51 16.86
N ASP A 122 -35.66 7.64 17.70
CA ASP A 122 -36.06 6.23 17.76
C ASP A 122 -37.17 5.97 18.76
N ASN A 123 -37.66 7.00 19.49
CA ASN A 123 -38.63 6.90 20.56
C ASN A 123 -38.23 5.84 21.61
N TYR A 124 -36.94 5.65 21.84
CA TYR A 124 -36.43 4.63 22.75
C TYR A 124 -36.09 5.25 24.10
N ASP A 125 -36.61 4.66 25.18
CA ASP A 125 -36.28 5.05 26.56
C ASP A 125 -36.35 3.78 27.44
N ASN A 126 -35.20 3.36 27.95
CA ASN A 126 -35.12 2.12 28.74
C ASN A 126 -35.78 2.22 30.14
N ALA A 127 -36.21 3.41 30.56
CA ALA A 127 -36.96 3.58 31.82
C ALA A 127 -38.49 3.41 31.65
N ASN A 128 -39.02 3.53 30.45
CA ASN A 128 -40.46 3.35 30.14
C ASN A 128 -40.76 1.86 29.91
N SER A 129 -40.63 1.04 30.93
CA SER A 129 -40.88 -0.41 30.88
C SER A 129 -42.36 -0.82 30.72
N GLU A 130 -43.28 0.11 30.48
CA GLU A 130 -44.70 -0.19 30.18
C GLU A 130 -44.99 -0.33 28.69
N SER A 131 -44.05 0.00 27.82
CA SER A 131 -44.18 -0.29 26.40
C SER A 131 -43.70 -1.72 26.13
N SER A 132 -44.62 -2.69 26.35
CA SER A 132 -44.74 -4.00 25.73
C SER A 132 -43.49 -4.69 25.10
N ASP A 133 -43.48 -6.00 25.15
CA ASP A 133 -42.59 -6.96 24.50
C ASP A 133 -42.18 -6.62 23.03
N SER A 134 -42.92 -5.71 22.37
CA SER A 134 -42.60 -5.24 21.01
C SER A 134 -41.35 -4.37 20.93
N ASP A 135 -41.02 -3.54 21.95
CA ASP A 135 -39.86 -2.66 21.91
C ASP A 135 -38.54 -3.44 22.13
N SER A 136 -38.59 -4.55 22.84
CA SER A 136 -37.48 -5.46 23.02
C SER A 136 -37.01 -6.11 21.69
N ILE A 137 -37.90 -6.24 20.72
CA ILE A 137 -37.61 -6.83 19.39
C ILE A 137 -37.26 -5.74 18.37
N VAL A 138 -37.85 -4.55 18.46
CA VAL A 138 -37.67 -3.46 17.49
C VAL A 138 -36.25 -2.93 17.51
N VAL A 139 -35.62 -2.78 18.67
CA VAL A 139 -34.26 -2.26 18.79
C VAL A 139 -33.22 -3.21 18.19
N PRO A 140 -33.17 -4.51 18.53
CA PRO A 140 -32.28 -5.48 17.86
C PRO A 140 -32.52 -5.53 16.36
N PHE A 141 -33.76 -5.43 15.89
CA PHE A 141 -34.14 -5.45 14.48
C PHE A 141 -33.61 -4.21 13.74
N LYS A 142 -33.78 -2.99 14.29
CA LYS A 142 -33.22 -1.75 13.74
C LYS A 142 -31.68 -1.81 13.67
N ASN A 143 -31.05 -2.36 14.69
CA ASN A 143 -29.60 -2.53 14.73
C ASN A 143 -29.11 -3.52 13.67
N LEU A 144 -29.82 -4.63 13.48
CA LEU A 144 -29.55 -5.61 12.43
C LEU A 144 -29.69 -4.99 11.03
N LEU A 145 -30.73 -4.20 10.79
CA LEU A 145 -30.93 -3.48 9.55
C LEU A 145 -29.78 -2.48 9.28
N ASN A 146 -29.38 -1.71 10.27
CA ASN A 146 -28.27 -0.77 10.15
C ASN A 146 -26.93 -1.48 9.84
N ASP A 147 -26.64 -2.61 10.49
CA ASP A 147 -25.45 -3.41 10.18
C ASP A 147 -25.52 -4.00 8.76
N SER A 148 -26.68 -4.51 8.36
CA SER A 148 -26.92 -5.01 7.00
C SER A 148 -26.71 -3.92 5.95
N TYR A 149 -27.21 -2.71 6.21
CA TYR A 149 -27.02 -1.55 5.33
C TYR A 149 -25.54 -1.16 5.19
N CYS A 150 -24.80 -1.08 6.32
CA CYS A 150 -23.35 -0.83 6.28
C CYS A 150 -22.59 -1.91 5.51
N ARG A 151 -22.99 -3.17 5.64
CA ARG A 151 -22.43 -4.30 4.89
C ARG A 151 -22.69 -4.16 3.38
N ASP A 152 -23.93 -3.83 2.99
CA ASP A 152 -24.31 -3.65 1.60
C ASP A 152 -23.54 -2.50 0.93
N ILE A 153 -23.47 -1.34 1.59
CA ILE A 153 -22.63 -0.22 1.13
C ILE A 153 -21.18 -0.68 0.94
N SER A 154 -20.62 -1.39 1.92
CA SER A 154 -19.24 -1.87 1.83
C SER A 154 -19.02 -2.81 0.64
N ILE A 155 -19.98 -3.68 0.32
CA ILE A 155 -19.95 -4.57 -0.85
C ILE A 155 -20.00 -3.75 -2.13
N LYS A 156 -20.93 -2.80 -2.24
CA LYS A 156 -21.10 -1.93 -3.42
C LYS A 156 -19.86 -1.10 -3.69
N VAL A 157 -19.30 -0.45 -2.67
CA VAL A 157 -18.07 0.35 -2.81
C VAL A 157 -16.89 -0.53 -3.25
N ARG A 158 -16.71 -1.73 -2.66
CA ARG A 158 -15.65 -2.65 -3.08
C ARG A 158 -15.81 -3.09 -4.53
N SER A 159 -17.02 -3.45 -4.94
CA SER A 159 -17.33 -3.84 -6.31
C SER A 159 -17.00 -2.72 -7.31
N GLN A 160 -17.39 -1.48 -6.99
CA GLN A 160 -17.07 -0.32 -7.82
C GLN A 160 -15.56 -0.05 -7.90
N LEU A 161 -14.86 -0.12 -6.77
CA LEU A 161 -13.40 0.04 -6.75
C LEU A 161 -12.71 -1.07 -7.54
N ASP A 162 -13.22 -2.30 -7.48
CA ASP A 162 -12.65 -3.42 -8.22
C ASP A 162 -12.87 -3.29 -9.73
N MET A 163 -14.07 -2.83 -10.14
CA MET A 163 -14.33 -2.46 -11.54
C MET A 163 -13.36 -1.38 -12.04
N LYS A 164 -13.14 -0.32 -11.25
CA LYS A 164 -12.19 0.75 -11.60
C LYS A 164 -10.77 0.22 -11.75
N ARG A 165 -10.31 -0.65 -10.82
CA ARG A 165 -9.00 -1.30 -10.91
C ARG A 165 -8.84 -2.10 -12.21
N ARG A 166 -9.84 -2.92 -12.56
CA ARG A 166 -9.84 -3.74 -13.78
C ARG A 166 -9.84 -2.91 -15.06
N LYS A 167 -10.43 -1.71 -15.01
CA LYS A 167 -10.35 -0.72 -16.10
C LYS A 167 -8.99 0.03 -16.13
N GLY A 168 -8.09 -0.23 -15.19
CA GLY A 168 -6.81 0.46 -15.07
C GLY A 168 -6.91 1.88 -14.51
N GLU A 169 -8.06 2.30 -13.99
CA GLU A 169 -8.22 3.60 -13.36
C GLU A 169 -7.46 3.66 -12.03
N PHE A 170 -6.71 4.73 -11.81
CA PHE A 170 -5.99 4.94 -10.56
C PHE A 170 -6.97 5.33 -9.43
N ILE A 171 -7.02 4.51 -8.38
CA ILE A 171 -7.92 4.74 -7.24
C ILE A 171 -7.21 5.20 -5.97
N GLY A 172 -5.90 5.38 -6.01
CA GLY A 172 -5.11 5.81 -4.84
C GLY A 172 -5.45 7.24 -4.42
N GLY A 173 -5.38 7.55 -3.13
CA GLY A 173 -5.59 8.90 -2.61
C GLY A 173 -4.59 9.91 -3.18
N TYR A 174 -3.31 9.53 -3.22
CA TYR A 174 -2.20 10.35 -3.73
C TYR A 174 -1.49 9.64 -4.88
N ALA A 175 -1.06 10.39 -5.88
CA ALA A 175 -0.26 9.87 -6.98
C ALA A 175 1.10 9.31 -6.47
N ILE A 176 1.66 8.39 -7.25
CA ILE A 176 2.98 7.83 -7.02
C ILE A 176 4.02 8.90 -7.39
N TYR A 177 5.16 8.96 -6.69
CA TYR A 177 6.23 9.91 -7.00
C TYR A 177 6.70 9.74 -8.46
N GLY A 178 6.83 10.82 -9.20
CA GLY A 178 7.02 10.81 -10.65
C GLY A 178 5.76 11.03 -11.47
N TYR A 179 4.59 10.96 -10.81
CA TYR A 179 3.29 11.21 -11.44
C TYR A 179 2.46 12.17 -10.60
N CYS A 180 1.57 12.89 -11.25
CA CYS A 180 0.47 13.65 -10.64
C CYS A 180 -0.89 13.12 -11.14
N LYS A 181 -1.97 13.51 -10.48
CA LYS A 181 -3.33 13.22 -10.95
C LYS A 181 -3.76 14.27 -11.98
N ASP A 182 -4.43 13.81 -13.03
CA ASP A 182 -5.06 14.71 -14.00
C ASP A 182 -6.14 15.56 -13.31
N GLU A 183 -6.12 16.86 -13.54
CA GLU A 183 -7.12 17.79 -12.98
C GLU A 183 -8.53 17.47 -13.47
N ARG A 184 -8.67 17.03 -14.73
CA ARG A 184 -9.95 16.68 -15.36
C ARG A 184 -10.44 15.30 -14.96
N ASN A 185 -9.52 14.35 -14.72
CA ASN A 185 -9.84 13.00 -14.33
C ASN A 185 -8.89 12.49 -13.24
N LYS A 186 -9.29 12.62 -11.98
CA LYS A 186 -8.49 12.20 -10.81
C LYS A 186 -8.13 10.71 -10.78
N ASN A 187 -8.71 9.90 -11.67
CA ASN A 187 -8.40 8.48 -11.81
C ASN A 187 -7.32 8.20 -12.88
N ARG A 188 -6.76 9.25 -13.51
CA ARG A 188 -5.68 9.17 -14.49
C ARG A 188 -4.38 9.73 -13.91
N LEU A 189 -3.25 9.09 -14.22
CA LEU A 189 -1.91 9.56 -13.88
C LEU A 189 -1.31 10.28 -15.08
N ILE A 190 -0.70 11.44 -14.82
CA ILE A 190 0.08 12.23 -15.78
C ILE A 190 1.51 12.30 -15.24
N VAL A 191 2.50 12.34 -16.12
CA VAL A 191 3.91 12.47 -15.74
C VAL A 191 4.14 13.83 -15.10
N ASP A 192 4.84 13.85 -13.97
CA ASP A 192 5.40 15.02 -13.32
C ASP A 192 6.87 15.11 -13.73
N ASP A 193 7.21 15.99 -14.65
CA ASP A 193 8.51 16.05 -15.30
C ASP A 193 9.67 16.12 -14.30
N TYR A 194 9.57 16.98 -13.28
CA TYR A 194 10.60 17.11 -12.25
C TYR A 194 10.81 15.81 -11.46
N ALA A 195 9.73 15.25 -10.95
CA ALA A 195 9.80 14.03 -10.16
C ALA A 195 10.15 12.80 -11.04
N ALA A 196 9.72 12.80 -12.30
CA ALA A 196 10.07 11.77 -13.28
C ALA A 196 11.56 11.74 -13.61
N ASP A 197 12.21 12.91 -13.75
CA ASP A 197 13.65 12.99 -13.99
C ASP A 197 14.46 12.44 -12.81
N ILE A 198 13.99 12.65 -11.59
CA ILE A 198 14.60 12.05 -10.42
C ILE A 198 14.43 10.51 -10.45
N VAL A 199 13.24 10.00 -10.82
CA VAL A 199 13.04 8.56 -10.99
C VAL A 199 13.99 7.99 -12.06
N ARG A 200 14.11 8.63 -13.23
CA ARG A 200 15.07 8.24 -14.29
C ARG A 200 16.50 8.21 -13.78
N SER A 201 16.90 9.22 -12.99
CA SER A 201 18.25 9.31 -12.41
C SER A 201 18.50 8.16 -11.42
N ILE A 202 17.54 7.77 -10.60
CA ILE A 202 17.63 6.64 -9.66
C ILE A 202 17.90 5.33 -10.43
N TYR A 203 17.16 5.09 -11.53
CA TYR A 203 17.36 3.90 -12.36
C TYR A 203 18.75 3.90 -13.02
N ARG A 204 19.21 5.03 -13.57
CA ARG A 204 20.53 5.18 -14.16
C ARG A 204 21.63 4.89 -13.14
N ARG A 205 21.60 5.54 -11.97
CA ARG A 205 22.60 5.34 -10.89
C ARG A 205 22.61 3.88 -10.42
N LYS A 206 21.47 3.21 -10.40
CA LYS A 206 21.42 1.77 -10.05
C LYS A 206 22.15 0.92 -11.09
N LEU A 207 22.01 1.21 -12.38
CA LEU A 207 22.73 0.52 -13.46
C LEU A 207 24.24 0.83 -13.45
N GLU A 208 24.62 2.03 -13.02
CA GLU A 208 26.01 2.42 -12.77
C GLU A 208 26.64 1.70 -11.56
N GLY A 209 25.87 0.81 -10.91
CA GLY A 209 26.35 -0.02 -9.80
C GLY A 209 26.24 0.60 -8.42
N MET A 210 25.53 1.72 -8.26
CA MET A 210 25.34 2.33 -6.94
C MET A 210 24.41 1.50 -6.08
N SER A 211 24.70 1.43 -4.78
CA SER A 211 23.79 0.84 -3.81
C SER A 211 22.59 1.75 -3.55
N ALA A 212 21.44 1.17 -3.14
CA ALA A 212 20.26 1.97 -2.81
C ALA A 212 20.52 3.00 -1.68
N GLN A 213 21.43 2.67 -0.77
CA GLN A 213 21.86 3.58 0.30
C GLN A 213 22.68 4.75 -0.26
N ALA A 214 23.64 4.47 -1.15
CA ALA A 214 24.47 5.50 -1.79
C ALA A 214 23.62 6.45 -2.65
N ILE A 215 22.64 5.92 -3.38
CA ILE A 215 21.68 6.73 -4.16
C ILE A 215 20.89 7.66 -3.23
N ALA A 216 20.39 7.15 -2.10
CA ALA A 216 19.65 7.96 -1.13
C ALA A 216 20.52 9.06 -0.51
N GLU A 217 21.75 8.76 -0.15
CA GLU A 217 22.73 9.72 0.39
C GLU A 217 23.06 10.80 -0.64
N GLN A 218 23.27 10.42 -1.89
CA GLN A 218 23.52 11.35 -2.96
C GLN A 218 22.35 12.28 -3.24
N LEU A 219 21.12 11.77 -3.30
CA LEU A 219 19.91 12.59 -3.45
C LEU A 219 19.75 13.59 -2.29
N ASN A 220 20.12 13.17 -1.07
CA ASN A 220 20.14 14.09 0.08
C ASN A 220 21.23 15.14 -0.01
N SER A 221 22.42 14.82 -0.52
CA SER A 221 23.52 15.78 -0.72
C SER A 221 23.19 16.78 -1.84
N GLU A 222 22.45 16.37 -2.85
CA GLU A 222 21.94 17.21 -3.93
C GLU A 222 20.70 18.03 -3.50
N ASN A 223 20.26 17.95 -2.24
CA ASN A 223 19.09 18.62 -1.69
C ASN A 223 17.78 18.29 -2.44
N VAL A 224 17.68 17.09 -3.04
CA VAL A 224 16.47 16.62 -3.69
C VAL A 224 15.43 16.28 -2.62
N LEU A 225 14.24 16.87 -2.70
CA LEU A 225 13.19 16.65 -1.73
C LEU A 225 12.72 15.19 -1.73
N ALA A 226 12.62 14.59 -0.55
CA ALA A 226 12.03 13.26 -0.40
C ALA A 226 10.54 13.25 -0.81
N PRO A 227 9.98 12.11 -1.27
CA PRO A 227 8.61 12.06 -1.81
C PRO A 227 7.52 12.64 -0.91
N SER A 228 7.66 12.56 0.41
CA SER A 228 6.71 13.15 1.37
C SER A 228 6.81 14.68 1.41
N GLU A 229 8.02 15.22 1.40
CA GLU A 229 8.25 16.67 1.40
C GLU A 229 7.83 17.29 0.06
N TYR A 230 8.13 16.62 -1.04
CA TYR A 230 7.70 17.04 -2.37
C TYR A 230 6.18 17.14 -2.47
N LYS A 231 5.44 16.16 -1.95
CA LYS A 231 3.97 16.20 -1.91
C LYS A 231 3.44 17.39 -1.08
N ARG A 232 4.11 17.73 0.01
CA ARG A 232 3.75 18.91 0.81
C ARG A 232 4.02 20.20 0.06
N LEU A 233 5.15 20.29 -0.64
CA LEU A 233 5.49 21.43 -1.48
C LEU A 233 4.44 21.65 -2.58
N CYS A 234 3.92 20.56 -3.17
CA CYS A 234 2.83 20.60 -4.15
C CYS A 234 1.44 20.93 -3.54
N GLY A 235 1.37 21.33 -2.27
CA GLY A 235 0.12 21.71 -1.60
C GLY A 235 -0.81 20.54 -1.26
N LEU A 236 -0.34 19.29 -1.37
CA LEU A 236 -1.13 18.13 -1.01
C LEU A 236 -1.16 17.96 0.51
N ASN A 237 -2.36 17.79 1.08
CA ASN A 237 -2.55 17.51 2.51
C ASN A 237 -2.13 16.06 2.84
N TYR A 238 -0.83 15.80 2.70
CA TYR A 238 -0.25 14.48 2.91
C TYR A 238 0.29 14.34 4.33
N HIS A 239 -0.40 13.53 5.14
CA HIS A 239 0.07 13.14 6.46
C HIS A 239 0.69 11.74 6.39
N SER A 240 2.00 11.65 6.59
CA SER A 240 2.65 10.36 6.83
C SER A 240 2.30 9.92 8.26
N GLY A 241 1.90 8.65 8.45
CA GLY A 241 1.62 8.09 9.79
C GLY A 241 2.85 8.00 10.71
N PHE A 242 4.01 8.40 10.24
CA PHE A 242 5.23 8.54 11.04
C PHE A 242 5.34 9.96 11.54
N LYS A 243 5.69 10.14 12.82
CA LYS A 243 6.20 11.39 13.37
C LYS A 243 7.51 11.71 12.66
N ALA A 244 7.44 12.26 11.45
CA ALA A 244 8.61 12.74 10.76
C ALA A 244 9.11 13.98 11.52
N GLY A 245 10.43 14.04 11.76
CA GLY A 245 11.08 15.31 12.09
C GLY A 245 10.77 16.37 11.02
N THR A 246 11.18 17.58 11.25
CA THR A 246 10.86 18.76 10.43
C THR A 246 11.16 18.60 8.93
N HIS A 247 12.08 17.71 8.53
CA HIS A 247 12.38 17.42 7.13
C HIS A 247 12.66 15.93 6.89
N ALA A 248 11.81 15.28 6.09
CA ALA A 248 12.04 13.90 5.69
C ALA A 248 13.18 13.82 4.66
N LYS A 249 14.13 12.93 4.91
CA LYS A 249 15.27 12.64 4.00
C LYS A 249 15.01 11.34 3.20
N TRP A 250 15.67 11.23 2.07
CA TRP A 250 15.71 10.00 1.30
C TRP A 250 16.33 8.86 2.10
N GLN A 251 15.77 7.68 1.99
CA GLN A 251 16.26 6.45 2.60
C GLN A 251 16.34 5.34 1.56
N ALA A 252 17.22 4.38 1.77
CA ALA A 252 17.40 3.22 0.87
C ALA A 252 16.09 2.47 0.57
N ILE A 253 15.19 2.36 1.57
CA ILE A 253 13.90 1.70 1.41
C ILE A 253 12.99 2.41 0.38
N GLN A 254 13.06 3.73 0.29
CA GLN A 254 12.27 4.52 -0.67
C GLN A 254 12.82 4.31 -2.08
N VAL A 255 14.15 4.33 -2.23
CA VAL A 255 14.83 4.04 -3.50
C VAL A 255 14.47 2.62 -3.98
N LEU A 256 14.53 1.61 -3.11
CA LEU A 256 14.13 0.24 -3.45
C LEU A 256 12.66 0.12 -3.84
N ARG A 257 11.75 0.85 -3.16
CA ARG A 257 10.34 0.90 -3.53
C ARG A 257 10.12 1.48 -4.93
N ILE A 258 10.89 2.51 -5.30
CA ILE A 258 10.85 3.09 -6.64
C ILE A 258 11.36 2.06 -7.67
N LEU A 259 12.54 1.48 -7.44
CA LEU A 259 13.14 0.51 -8.36
C LEU A 259 12.29 -0.74 -8.59
N LYS A 260 11.50 -1.18 -7.60
CA LYS A 260 10.63 -2.36 -7.66
C LYS A 260 9.20 -2.06 -8.14
N ASN A 261 8.88 -0.81 -8.44
CA ASN A 261 7.51 -0.46 -8.77
C ASN A 261 7.25 -0.48 -10.27
N GLU A 262 6.57 -1.52 -10.74
CA GLU A 262 6.20 -1.74 -12.14
C GLU A 262 5.32 -0.63 -12.73
N VAL A 263 4.68 0.20 -11.91
CA VAL A 263 3.86 1.33 -12.40
C VAL A 263 4.66 2.31 -13.26
N TYR A 264 5.98 2.43 -13.06
CA TYR A 264 6.83 3.29 -13.88
C TYR A 264 6.95 2.87 -15.35
N THR A 265 6.56 1.64 -15.69
CA THR A 265 6.54 1.13 -17.08
C THR A 265 5.24 1.43 -17.85
N GLY A 266 4.33 2.21 -17.25
CA GLY A 266 3.01 2.47 -17.83
C GLY A 266 1.95 1.42 -17.48
N THR A 267 2.32 0.38 -16.73
CA THR A 267 1.40 -0.66 -16.26
C THR A 267 0.76 -0.26 -14.93
N MET A 268 -0.56 -0.13 -14.89
CA MET A 268 -1.27 0.14 -13.64
C MET A 268 -1.34 -1.11 -12.78
N VAL A 269 -0.67 -1.12 -11.63
CA VAL A 269 -0.64 -2.25 -10.69
C VAL A 269 -1.35 -1.86 -9.41
N GLN A 270 -2.46 -2.52 -9.12
CA GLN A 270 -3.31 -2.25 -7.96
C GLN A 270 -3.75 -3.55 -7.27
N GLY A 271 -4.43 -3.44 -6.13
CA GLY A 271 -4.91 -4.62 -5.39
C GLY A 271 -3.88 -5.30 -4.50
N ARG A 272 -2.70 -4.70 -4.29
CA ARG A 272 -1.62 -5.25 -3.44
C ARG A 272 -2.03 -5.45 -1.98
N ARG A 273 -3.05 -4.71 -1.53
CA ARG A 273 -3.54 -4.75 -0.14
C ARG A 273 -5.06 -4.76 -0.11
N GLN A 274 -5.62 -5.51 0.84
CA GLN A 274 -7.06 -5.64 1.01
C GLN A 274 -7.44 -5.57 2.49
N LYS A 275 -8.51 -4.83 2.83
CA LYS A 275 -9.12 -4.90 4.16
C LYS A 275 -9.84 -6.23 4.31
N ILE A 276 -9.71 -6.89 5.47
CA ILE A 276 -10.33 -8.19 5.75
C ILE A 276 -11.85 -8.07 5.62
N ASN A 277 -12.45 -7.11 6.33
CA ASN A 277 -13.88 -6.79 6.24
C ASN A 277 -14.12 -5.32 6.62
N TYR A 278 -15.39 -4.87 6.58
CA TYR A 278 -15.75 -3.49 6.91
C TYR A 278 -15.67 -3.17 8.42
N LYS A 279 -15.79 -4.17 9.29
CA LYS A 279 -15.71 -4.01 10.76
C LYS A 279 -14.27 -3.97 11.27
N ILE A 280 -13.35 -4.69 10.61
CA ILE A 280 -11.96 -4.85 11.04
C ILE A 280 -11.06 -3.94 10.20
N LYS A 281 -10.37 -3.00 10.85
CA LYS A 281 -9.43 -2.08 10.18
C LYS A 281 -8.13 -2.76 9.71
N LYS A 282 -7.93 -4.05 10.03
CA LYS A 282 -6.71 -4.80 9.66
C LYS A 282 -6.64 -5.00 8.15
N ILE A 283 -5.50 -4.66 7.60
CA ILE A 283 -5.16 -4.82 6.19
C ILE A 283 -4.28 -6.07 6.05
N ARG A 284 -4.53 -6.87 5.03
CA ARG A 284 -3.66 -7.98 4.62
C ARG A 284 -3.01 -7.66 3.28
N ASP A 285 -1.78 -8.09 3.10
CA ASP A 285 -1.14 -8.08 1.80
C ASP A 285 -1.72 -9.22 0.94
N VAL A 286 -1.83 -8.97 -0.35
CA VAL A 286 -2.33 -9.93 -1.35
C VAL A 286 -1.13 -10.45 -2.12
N GLU A 287 -1.09 -11.76 -2.39
CA GLU A 287 -0.06 -12.37 -3.22
C GLU A 287 -0.03 -11.75 -4.62
N GLU A 288 1.11 -11.78 -5.27
CA GLU A 288 1.30 -11.15 -6.57
C GLU A 288 0.34 -11.70 -7.66
N SER A 289 -0.02 -12.96 -7.58
CA SER A 289 -1.02 -13.61 -8.42
C SER A 289 -2.42 -12.98 -8.34
N GLY A 290 -2.73 -12.33 -7.22
CA GLY A 290 -3.99 -11.63 -7.00
C GLY A 290 -3.96 -10.13 -7.32
N TRP A 291 -2.83 -9.60 -7.79
CA TRP A 291 -2.73 -8.19 -8.19
C TRP A 291 -3.41 -7.93 -9.52
N ILE A 292 -4.05 -6.78 -9.64
CA ILE A 292 -4.66 -6.35 -10.90
C ILE A 292 -3.63 -5.52 -11.64
N LYS A 293 -3.12 -6.05 -12.78
CA LYS A 293 -2.15 -5.40 -13.66
C LYS A 293 -2.83 -5.07 -14.98
N VAL A 294 -2.84 -3.81 -15.37
CA VAL A 294 -3.42 -3.33 -16.64
C VAL A 294 -2.34 -2.52 -17.38
N PRO A 295 -1.84 -3.00 -18.51
CA PRO A 295 -0.76 -2.34 -19.25
C PRO A 295 -1.25 -1.08 -19.98
N ASN A 296 -0.33 -0.17 -20.29
CA ASN A 296 -0.53 1.02 -21.13
C ASN A 296 -1.63 1.97 -20.66
N MET A 297 -1.77 2.14 -19.32
CA MET A 297 -2.80 3.02 -18.75
C MET A 297 -2.34 4.46 -18.57
N HIS A 298 -1.04 4.71 -18.61
CA HIS A 298 -0.42 6.03 -18.47
C HIS A 298 0.95 6.02 -19.16
N GLU A 299 1.50 7.19 -19.39
CA GLU A 299 2.82 7.35 -19.99
C GLU A 299 3.91 6.71 -19.11
N ALA A 300 4.77 5.92 -19.71
CA ALA A 300 5.88 5.25 -19.04
C ALA A 300 7.03 6.23 -18.77
N ILE A 301 7.48 6.32 -17.53
CA ILE A 301 8.71 7.06 -17.17
C ILE A 301 9.96 6.22 -17.49
N ILE A 302 9.85 4.91 -17.33
CA ILE A 302 10.94 3.94 -17.50
C ILE A 302 10.53 2.92 -18.58
N PRO A 303 11.34 2.70 -19.62
CA PRO A 303 11.10 1.65 -20.61
C PRO A 303 11.10 0.26 -19.94
N GLN A 304 10.21 -0.66 -20.41
CA GLN A 304 10.08 -2.00 -19.87
C GLN A 304 11.42 -2.75 -19.81
N LYS A 305 12.20 -2.71 -20.90
CA LYS A 305 13.52 -3.37 -20.94
C LYS A 305 14.47 -2.90 -19.82
N LEU A 306 14.47 -1.58 -19.54
CA LEU A 306 15.29 -1.01 -18.49
C LEU A 306 14.83 -1.46 -17.11
N PHE A 307 13.52 -1.48 -16.88
CA PHE A 307 12.92 -1.99 -15.65
C PHE A 307 13.33 -3.46 -15.42
N ASP A 308 13.16 -4.32 -16.42
CA ASP A 308 13.50 -5.75 -16.34
C ASP A 308 14.99 -5.95 -16.02
N THR A 309 15.88 -5.20 -16.68
CA THR A 309 17.32 -5.22 -16.40
C THR A 309 17.60 -4.88 -14.95
N VAL A 310 16.94 -3.83 -14.41
CA VAL A 310 17.14 -3.44 -13.01
C VAL A 310 16.58 -4.52 -12.06
N GLN A 311 15.46 -5.19 -12.41
CA GLN A 311 14.96 -6.31 -11.58
C GLN A 311 15.97 -7.46 -11.53
N GLU A 312 16.63 -7.81 -12.64
CA GLU A 312 17.70 -8.81 -12.64
C GLU A 312 18.89 -8.38 -11.75
N VAL A 313 19.32 -7.12 -11.86
CA VAL A 313 20.38 -6.57 -10.98
C VAL A 313 19.97 -6.61 -9.51
N LEU A 314 18.68 -6.39 -9.19
CA LEU A 314 18.18 -6.45 -7.80
C LEU A 314 18.09 -7.87 -7.24
N LYS A 315 18.03 -8.90 -8.08
CA LYS A 315 18.08 -10.32 -7.64
C LYS A 315 19.51 -10.74 -7.25
N LEU A 316 20.52 -10.07 -7.79
CA LEU A 316 21.88 -10.31 -7.41
C LEU A 316 22.14 -9.81 -5.99
N ASP A 317 22.99 -10.51 -5.23
CA ASP A 317 23.42 -10.04 -3.91
C ASP A 317 24.39 -8.86 -4.08
N THR A 318 23.84 -7.65 -4.05
CA THR A 318 24.54 -6.40 -4.30
C THR A 318 24.77 -5.62 -3.00
N CYS A 319 25.11 -6.28 -1.90
CA CYS A 319 25.53 -5.61 -0.69
C CYS A 319 26.87 -4.89 -0.90
N ALA A 320 26.87 -3.56 -0.79
CA ALA A 320 28.12 -2.79 -0.76
C ALA A 320 28.82 -3.00 0.59
N SER A 321 30.15 -3.14 0.57
CA SER A 321 30.94 -3.17 1.79
C SER A 321 30.80 -1.85 2.56
N LYS A 322 30.88 -1.90 3.90
CA LYS A 322 30.84 -0.69 4.73
C LYS A 322 31.86 0.34 4.24
N GLY A 323 31.41 1.55 3.92
CA GLY A 323 32.27 2.65 3.43
C GLY A 323 32.49 2.68 1.91
N GLN A 324 31.87 1.77 1.13
CA GLN A 324 31.88 1.84 -0.34
C GLN A 324 30.51 2.26 -0.87
N GLN A 325 30.48 3.22 -1.77
CA GLN A 325 29.24 3.72 -2.39
C GLN A 325 28.75 2.83 -3.54
N THR A 326 29.68 2.12 -4.19
CA THR A 326 29.39 1.25 -5.33
C THR A 326 29.46 -0.22 -4.95
N VAL A 327 28.64 -1.01 -5.59
CA VAL A 327 28.67 -2.48 -5.51
C VAL A 327 29.87 -2.97 -6.34
N ASN A 328 30.62 -3.96 -5.83
CA ASN A 328 31.71 -4.54 -6.60
C ASN A 328 31.20 -5.20 -7.87
N LEU A 329 31.97 -5.07 -8.96
CA LEU A 329 31.59 -5.48 -10.32
C LEU A 329 31.11 -6.94 -10.40
N PHE A 330 31.74 -7.83 -9.66
CA PHE A 330 31.46 -9.28 -9.68
C PHE A 330 30.60 -9.78 -8.53
N SER A 331 30.04 -8.87 -7.71
CA SER A 331 29.23 -9.25 -6.54
C SER A 331 27.95 -9.97 -6.96
N GLY A 332 27.76 -11.20 -6.44
CA GLY A 332 26.58 -12.01 -6.73
C GLY A 332 26.53 -12.67 -8.11
N ILE A 333 27.50 -12.38 -9.00
CA ILE A 333 27.55 -12.90 -10.38
C ILE A 333 28.43 -14.15 -10.47
N VAL A 334 29.60 -14.11 -9.82
CA VAL A 334 30.60 -15.19 -9.95
C VAL A 334 30.24 -16.37 -9.06
N ARG A 335 30.20 -17.55 -9.68
CA ARG A 335 29.90 -18.80 -8.99
C ARG A 335 31.08 -19.76 -9.02
N CYS A 336 31.25 -20.55 -7.97
CA CYS A 336 32.25 -21.57 -7.89
C CYS A 336 31.95 -22.72 -8.87
N GLY A 337 32.91 -23.06 -9.74
CA GLY A 337 32.75 -24.15 -10.70
C GLY A 337 32.63 -25.55 -10.07
N GLY A 338 33.09 -25.71 -8.81
CA GLY A 338 33.03 -27.01 -8.11
C GLY A 338 31.70 -27.24 -7.38
N CYS A 339 31.14 -26.22 -6.71
CA CYS A 339 29.93 -26.37 -5.90
C CYS A 339 28.74 -25.48 -6.34
N GLY A 340 28.89 -24.66 -7.37
CA GLY A 340 27.83 -23.77 -7.89
C GLY A 340 27.45 -22.60 -6.98
N GLN A 341 28.01 -22.51 -5.77
CA GLN A 341 27.70 -21.44 -4.82
C GLN A 341 28.44 -20.14 -5.15
N ASN A 342 27.96 -19.02 -4.64
CA ASN A 342 28.54 -17.70 -4.90
C ASN A 342 30.00 -17.62 -4.39
N MET A 343 30.81 -16.82 -5.10
CA MET A 343 32.14 -16.47 -4.66
C MET A 343 32.10 -15.12 -3.94
N VAL A 344 32.80 -15.02 -2.82
CA VAL A 344 32.86 -13.82 -1.99
C VAL A 344 34.19 -13.10 -2.13
N ARG A 345 34.15 -11.78 -2.08
CA ARG A 345 35.33 -10.91 -2.20
C ARG A 345 36.09 -10.89 -0.89
N ARG A 346 37.41 -11.12 -0.96
CA ARG A 346 38.35 -11.05 0.17
C ARG A 346 39.52 -10.15 -0.18
N THR A 347 39.80 -9.20 0.69
CA THR A 347 40.98 -8.34 0.58
C THR A 347 42.10 -8.87 1.47
N VAL A 348 43.25 -9.09 0.91
CA VAL A 348 44.50 -9.48 1.64
C VAL A 348 45.51 -8.37 1.51
N SER A 349 46.01 -7.88 2.63
CA SER A 349 47.07 -6.86 2.65
C SER A 349 48.41 -7.56 2.84
N LYS A 350 49.36 -7.33 1.91
CA LYS A 350 50.71 -7.84 2.00
C LYS A 350 51.68 -6.71 1.59
N ASN A 351 52.65 -6.41 2.43
CA ASN A 351 53.65 -5.37 2.20
C ASN A 351 53.04 -3.99 1.83
N GLY A 352 51.98 -3.56 2.54
CA GLY A 352 51.29 -2.28 2.26
C GLY A 352 50.43 -2.26 1.01
N LYS A 353 50.44 -3.32 0.18
CA LYS A 353 49.62 -3.46 -1.01
C LYS A 353 48.40 -4.30 -0.69
N LYS A 354 47.21 -3.90 -1.22
CA LYS A 354 45.97 -4.63 -1.09
C LYS A 354 45.73 -5.50 -2.33
N TYR A 355 45.55 -6.80 -2.11
CA TYR A 355 45.22 -7.77 -3.14
C TYR A 355 43.79 -8.24 -2.92
N ILE A 356 43.03 -8.30 -3.99
CA ILE A 356 41.60 -8.65 -3.93
C ILE A 356 41.41 -9.97 -4.66
N TYR A 357 40.74 -10.88 -3.96
CA TYR A 357 40.47 -12.22 -4.46
C TYR A 357 38.97 -12.52 -4.30
N LEU A 358 38.44 -13.28 -5.24
CA LEU A 358 37.15 -13.96 -5.12
C LEU A 358 37.39 -15.39 -4.71
N HIS A 359 36.67 -15.85 -3.69
CA HIS A 359 36.86 -17.16 -3.13
C HIS A 359 35.50 -17.84 -2.80
N CYS A 360 35.43 -19.15 -2.90
CA CYS A 360 34.22 -19.92 -2.70
C CYS A 360 33.69 -19.78 -1.26
N ILE A 361 32.40 -19.41 -1.12
CA ILE A 361 31.74 -19.25 0.19
C ILE A 361 31.65 -20.58 0.95
N THR A 362 31.44 -21.69 0.23
CA THR A 362 31.36 -23.05 0.81
C THR A 362 32.68 -23.46 1.44
N ASN A 363 33.79 -23.20 0.77
CA ASN A 363 35.13 -23.44 1.30
C ASN A 363 35.44 -22.51 2.49
N HIS A 364 35.05 -21.23 2.38
CA HIS A 364 35.21 -20.27 3.48
C HIS A 364 34.54 -20.73 4.78
N ASN A 365 33.36 -21.32 4.65
CA ASN A 365 32.55 -21.78 5.79
C ASN A 365 32.88 -23.21 6.22
N GLY A 366 33.91 -23.84 5.62
CA GLY A 366 34.31 -25.21 5.96
C GLY A 366 33.33 -26.30 5.52
N LEU A 367 32.46 -26.02 4.54
CA LEU A 367 31.38 -26.92 4.11
C LEU A 367 31.74 -27.87 2.96
N GLY A 368 33.02 -28.28 2.87
CA GLY A 368 33.45 -29.42 2.05
C GLY A 368 33.78 -29.12 0.57
N CYS A 369 33.85 -27.85 0.14
CA CYS A 369 34.37 -27.51 -1.18
C CYS A 369 35.90 -27.32 -1.13
N SER A 370 36.61 -27.70 -2.20
CA SER A 370 38.02 -27.39 -2.35
C SER A 370 38.29 -25.88 -2.47
N SER A 371 39.55 -25.46 -2.19
CA SER A 371 39.89 -24.05 -2.26
C SER A 371 39.92 -23.54 -3.71
N HIS A 372 38.89 -22.77 -4.07
CA HIS A 372 38.82 -22.09 -5.35
C HIS A 372 38.99 -20.59 -5.12
N LEU A 373 40.04 -20.04 -5.69
CA LEU A 373 40.46 -18.64 -5.53
C LEU A 373 40.85 -18.04 -6.90
N ILE A 374 40.37 -16.84 -7.21
CA ILE A 374 40.81 -16.10 -8.40
C ILE A 374 41.05 -14.62 -8.01
N SER A 375 42.07 -13.99 -8.53
CA SER A 375 42.24 -12.55 -8.34
C SER A 375 41.23 -11.75 -9.16
N GLU A 376 40.71 -10.67 -8.57
CA GLU A 376 39.72 -9.81 -9.21
C GLU A 376 40.24 -9.23 -10.52
N SER A 377 41.51 -8.71 -10.53
CA SER A 377 42.14 -8.16 -11.73
C SER A 377 42.25 -9.17 -12.89
N LYS A 378 42.62 -10.42 -12.57
CA LYS A 378 42.71 -11.47 -13.59
C LYS A 378 41.35 -11.84 -14.16
N LEU A 379 40.31 -11.83 -13.32
CA LEU A 379 38.94 -12.05 -13.76
C LEU A 379 38.43 -10.91 -14.64
N GLU A 380 38.75 -9.66 -14.30
CA GLU A 380 38.43 -8.48 -15.12
C GLU A 380 39.06 -8.57 -16.52
N GLU A 381 40.35 -8.92 -16.60
CA GLU A 381 41.02 -9.10 -17.90
C GLU A 381 40.36 -10.16 -18.78
N VAL A 382 40.03 -11.32 -18.19
CA VAL A 382 39.39 -12.42 -18.91
C VAL A 382 37.99 -12.06 -19.39
N VAL A 383 37.18 -11.45 -18.53
CA VAL A 383 35.81 -11.02 -18.88
C VAL A 383 35.85 -9.93 -19.93
N LEU A 384 36.77 -8.93 -19.79
CA LEU A 384 36.91 -7.86 -20.77
C LEU A 384 37.30 -8.39 -22.15
N ALA A 385 38.30 -9.30 -22.20
CA ALA A 385 38.72 -9.92 -23.45
C ALA A 385 37.56 -10.72 -24.11
N ALA A 386 36.77 -11.47 -23.29
CA ALA A 386 35.64 -12.19 -23.80
C ALA A 386 34.52 -11.26 -24.35
N LEU A 387 34.25 -10.15 -23.67
CA LEU A 387 33.27 -9.15 -24.13
C LEU A 387 33.75 -8.46 -25.41
N GLN A 388 35.03 -8.06 -25.46
CA GLN A 388 35.62 -7.46 -26.68
C GLN A 388 35.54 -8.42 -27.86
N GLY A 389 35.84 -9.70 -27.67
CA GLY A 389 35.68 -10.72 -28.70
C GLY A 389 34.25 -10.88 -29.21
N LYS A 390 33.27 -10.82 -28.30
CA LYS A 390 31.85 -10.84 -28.67
C LYS A 390 31.41 -9.60 -29.45
N VAL A 391 31.83 -8.42 -29.00
CA VAL A 391 31.54 -7.16 -29.72
C VAL A 391 32.12 -7.18 -31.11
N GLN A 392 33.36 -7.64 -31.29
CA GLN A 392 34.00 -7.77 -32.59
C GLN A 392 33.25 -8.76 -33.51
N GLN A 393 32.77 -9.89 -32.97
CA GLN A 393 31.96 -10.85 -33.70
C GLN A 393 30.65 -10.23 -34.19
N ILE A 394 29.94 -9.49 -33.31
CA ILE A 394 28.67 -8.83 -33.68
C ILE A 394 28.90 -7.73 -34.71
N SER A 395 29.89 -6.86 -34.50
CA SER A 395 30.25 -5.81 -35.45
C SER A 395 30.65 -6.39 -36.80
N GLY A 396 31.40 -7.49 -36.84
CA GLY A 396 31.74 -8.18 -38.07
C GLY A 396 30.53 -8.80 -38.80
N LEU A 397 29.50 -9.25 -38.03
CA LEU A 397 28.23 -9.71 -38.62
C LEU A 397 27.40 -8.54 -39.18
N GLU A 398 27.34 -7.42 -38.49
CA GLU A 398 26.64 -6.21 -38.98
C GLU A 398 27.28 -5.74 -40.30
N HIS A 399 28.60 -5.64 -40.38
CA HIS A 399 29.30 -5.25 -41.60
C HIS A 399 29.01 -6.24 -42.77
N ARG A 400 28.98 -7.54 -42.47
CA ARG A 400 28.61 -8.54 -43.48
C ARG A 400 27.16 -8.45 -43.93
N LEU A 401 26.25 -8.11 -43.05
CA LEU A 401 24.84 -7.88 -43.38
C LEU A 401 24.66 -6.64 -44.26
N ASP A 402 25.41 -5.58 -43.98
CA ASP A 402 25.44 -4.37 -44.77
C ASP A 402 26.01 -4.64 -46.19
N GLU A 403 27.11 -5.39 -46.29
CA GLU A 403 27.68 -5.84 -47.57
C GLU A 403 26.66 -6.69 -48.37
N ILE A 404 25.89 -7.56 -47.70
CA ILE A 404 24.85 -8.35 -48.38
C ILE A 404 23.68 -7.47 -48.84
N ASN A 405 23.32 -6.44 -48.07
CA ASN A 405 22.28 -5.49 -48.43
C ASN A 405 22.67 -4.54 -49.58
N GLU A 406 23.97 -4.26 -49.76
CA GLU A 406 24.51 -3.45 -50.87
C GLU A 406 24.65 -4.22 -52.19
N ILE A 407 24.59 -5.56 -52.16
CA ILE A 407 24.60 -6.34 -53.41
C ILE A 407 23.33 -6.06 -54.21
N PRO A 408 23.42 -5.62 -55.48
CA PRO A 408 22.26 -5.32 -56.32
C PRO A 408 21.32 -6.52 -56.37
N LYS A 409 20.07 -6.32 -55.95
CA LYS A 409 19.04 -7.33 -55.79
C LYS A 409 18.74 -7.98 -57.18
N ASN A 410 19.43 -9.02 -57.53
CA ASN A 410 19.00 -9.91 -58.61
C ASN A 410 17.74 -10.66 -58.14
N GLY A 411 16.58 -10.23 -58.65
CA GLY A 411 15.25 -10.66 -58.17
C GLY A 411 14.95 -12.17 -58.23
N ARG A 412 15.81 -12.97 -58.89
CA ARG A 412 15.73 -14.45 -58.85
C ARG A 412 16.31 -15.06 -57.57
N ARG A 413 17.35 -14.47 -56.97
CA ARG A 413 17.96 -14.96 -55.74
C ARG A 413 17.11 -14.61 -54.51
N LEU A 414 16.43 -13.47 -54.51
CA LEU A 414 15.52 -13.10 -53.41
C LEU A 414 14.34 -14.06 -53.33
N LYS A 415 13.72 -14.43 -54.45
CA LYS A 415 12.63 -15.43 -54.46
C LYS A 415 13.06 -16.78 -53.91
N SER A 416 14.26 -17.24 -54.28
CA SER A 416 14.80 -18.51 -53.76
C SER A 416 15.10 -18.47 -52.26
N VAL A 417 15.54 -17.34 -51.70
CA VAL A 417 15.78 -17.17 -50.24
C VAL A 417 14.46 -17.05 -49.50
N GLU A 418 13.47 -16.34 -50.02
CA GLU A 418 12.12 -16.25 -49.46
C GLU A 418 11.39 -17.60 -49.48
N GLU A 419 11.57 -18.40 -50.50
CA GLU A 419 11.03 -19.77 -50.58
C GLU A 419 11.72 -20.68 -49.56
N HIS A 420 13.03 -20.55 -49.35
CA HIS A 420 13.77 -21.31 -48.34
C HIS A 420 13.42 -20.92 -46.94
N LEU A 421 13.22 -19.63 -46.67
CA LEU A 421 12.72 -19.11 -45.37
C LEU A 421 11.33 -19.66 -45.07
N LYS A 422 10.40 -19.64 -46.00
CA LYS A 422 9.07 -20.23 -45.82
C LYS A 422 9.11 -21.73 -45.54
N LEU A 423 10.01 -22.46 -46.17
CA LEU A 423 10.20 -23.90 -45.90
C LEU A 423 10.73 -24.12 -44.46
N LEU A 424 11.70 -23.34 -44.03
CA LEU A 424 12.25 -23.42 -42.67
C LEU A 424 11.23 -23.03 -41.61
N GLU A 425 10.39 -22.01 -41.85
CA GLU A 425 9.29 -21.64 -40.97
C GLU A 425 8.23 -22.74 -40.84
N GLN A 426 7.93 -23.44 -41.95
CA GLN A 426 7.02 -24.59 -41.94
C GLN A 426 7.61 -25.79 -41.17
N GLU A 427 8.91 -26.05 -41.31
CA GLU A 427 9.61 -27.07 -40.57
C GLU A 427 9.63 -26.71 -39.06
N GLU A 428 9.91 -25.46 -38.70
CA GLU A 428 9.90 -25.00 -37.33
C GLU A 428 8.51 -25.18 -36.68
N GLN A 429 7.43 -24.78 -37.37
CA GLN A 429 6.07 -25.02 -36.91
C GLN A 429 5.74 -26.50 -36.75
N LYS A 430 6.24 -27.35 -37.65
CA LYS A 430 6.08 -28.78 -37.56
C LYS A 430 6.81 -29.38 -36.35
N TYR A 431 8.03 -28.90 -36.08
CA TYR A 431 8.78 -29.30 -34.90
C TYR A 431 8.17 -28.77 -33.58
N GLN A 432 7.61 -27.56 -33.60
CA GLN A 432 6.88 -27.03 -32.44
C GLN A 432 5.60 -27.82 -32.15
N THR A 433 4.88 -28.26 -33.18
CA THR A 433 3.68 -29.09 -33.04
C THR A 433 4.04 -30.51 -32.55
N LEU A 434 5.08 -31.12 -33.09
CA LEU A 434 5.60 -32.42 -32.61
C LEU A 434 6.10 -32.33 -31.15
N ARG A 435 6.73 -31.23 -30.80
CA ARG A 435 7.17 -30.99 -29.44
C ARG A 435 5.99 -30.87 -28.46
N ARG A 436 4.88 -30.20 -28.86
CA ARG A 436 3.66 -30.16 -28.04
C ARG A 436 3.04 -31.55 -27.86
N GLN A 437 2.97 -32.35 -28.94
CA GLN A 437 2.44 -33.71 -28.90
C GLN A 437 3.30 -34.71 -28.08
N LEU A 438 4.56 -34.42 -27.85
CA LEU A 438 5.47 -35.22 -27.01
C LEU A 438 5.36 -34.86 -25.50
N TYR A 439 4.74 -33.75 -25.15
CA TYR A 439 4.57 -33.30 -23.77
C TYR A 439 3.10 -33.34 -23.31
N GLU A 440 2.16 -33.73 -24.16
CA GLU A 440 0.81 -34.19 -23.81
C GLU A 440 0.80 -35.72 -23.69
#